data_dfe429e97727a6ccd464a26042641e3d
#
_entry.id   dfe429e97727a6ccd464a26042641e3d
#
_cell.length_a   1.000
_cell.length_b   1.000
_cell.length_c   1.000
_cell.angle_alpha   90.00
_cell.angle_beta   90.00
_cell.angle_gamma   90.00
#
_symmetry.space_group_name_H-M   'P 1'
#
loop_
_entity.id
_entity.type
_entity.pdbx_description
1 polymer ?
#
loop_
_entity_poly.entity_id
_entity_poly.type
_entity_poly.pdbx_seq_one_letter_code
_entity_poly.pdbx_strand_id
1 'polypeptide(L)'
;MTNIDAGSQRIRRLPDRPIVGETYPNAGGFYKVDRYDVERDLAWVHRPKDGWKCCAHGPALYDVPGRGIELQWNYSTGGQFSADDCDERW
;
A
#
# COMPACT_ATOMS: atom_id res chain seq x y z
N MET A 1 -21.13 12.76 23.01
CA MET A 1 -20.76 12.46 22.63
C MET A 1 -20.14 12.18 21.69
N THR A 2 -19.92 12.31 21.13
CA THR A 2 -19.16 12.40 20.20
C THR A 2 -18.04 11.52 20.17
N ASN A 3 -17.52 11.04 21.18
CA ASN A 3 -16.39 10.21 21.20
C ASN A 3 -16.57 8.91 20.57
N ILE A 4 -17.74 8.45 20.50
CA ILE A 4 -18.06 7.22 19.83
C ILE A 4 -17.71 7.31 18.39
N ASP A 5 -18.05 8.44 17.81
CA ASP A 5 -17.73 8.61 16.41
C ASP A 5 -16.25 8.64 16.18
N ALA A 6 -15.54 9.21 17.10
CA ALA A 6 -14.11 9.26 16.93
C ALA A 6 -13.53 7.85 16.87
N GLY A 7 -14.05 6.97 17.69
CA GLY A 7 -13.57 5.60 17.65
C GLY A 7 -13.90 4.91 16.36
N SER A 8 -15.12 5.07 15.89
CA SER A 8 -15.53 4.39 14.67
C SER A 8 -14.92 4.99 13.44
N GLN A 9 -14.33 6.19 13.54
CA GLN A 9 -13.73 6.84 12.41
C GLN A 9 -12.23 6.69 12.38
N ARG A 10 -11.69 5.87 13.25
CA ARG A 10 -10.28 5.65 13.24
C ARG A 10 -9.88 4.76 12.11
N ILE A 11 -8.71 5.04 11.55
CA ILE A 11 -8.07 4.15 10.60
C ILE A 11 -7.55 2.97 11.39
N ARG A 12 -7.88 1.77 10.93
CA ARG A 12 -7.45 0.56 11.61
C ARG A 12 -6.60 -0.27 10.69
N ARG A 13 -5.46 -0.71 11.20
CA ARG A 13 -4.62 -1.61 10.44
C ARG A 13 -5.23 -3.00 10.47
N LEU A 14 -5.30 -3.62 9.31
CA LEU A 14 -5.85 -4.95 9.19
C LEU A 14 -4.73 -5.97 9.28
N PRO A 15 -5.04 -7.18 9.75
CA PRO A 15 -4.04 -8.22 9.85
C PRO A 15 -3.64 -8.81 8.50
N ASP A 16 -4.45 -8.57 7.49
CA ASP A 16 -4.20 -9.16 6.19
C ASP A 16 -3.05 -8.46 5.47
N ARG A 17 -2.37 -9.19 4.63
CA ARG A 17 -1.31 -8.64 3.83
C ARG A 17 -1.84 -8.27 2.46
N PRO A 18 -1.14 -7.38 1.76
CA PRO A 18 -1.54 -7.05 0.39
C PRO A 18 -1.57 -8.29 -0.48
N ILE A 19 -2.56 -8.37 -1.32
CA ILE A 19 -2.74 -9.52 -2.20
C ILE A 19 -2.21 -9.18 -3.58
N VAL A 20 -1.30 -10.01 -4.06
CA VAL A 20 -0.75 -9.82 -5.40
C VAL A 20 -1.85 -9.92 -6.43
N GLY A 21 -1.89 -8.98 -7.34
CA GLY A 21 -2.92 -8.93 -8.36
C GLY A 21 -4.08 -8.01 -8.03
N GLU A 22 -4.21 -7.62 -6.78
CA GLU A 22 -5.30 -6.74 -6.37
C GLU A 22 -4.91 -5.29 -6.50
N THR A 23 -5.91 -4.45 -6.73
CA THR A 23 -5.71 -3.01 -6.82
C THR A 23 -6.34 -2.37 -5.60
N TYR A 24 -5.57 -1.54 -4.92
CA TYR A 24 -6.04 -0.89 -3.71
C TYR A 24 -5.95 0.62 -3.85
N PRO A 25 -6.88 1.34 -3.25
CA PRO A 25 -6.75 2.80 -3.22
C PRO A 25 -5.69 3.23 -2.23
N ASN A 26 -5.15 4.40 -2.49
CA ASN A 26 -4.27 5.09 -1.57
C ASN A 26 -4.58 6.56 -1.79
N ALA A 27 -4.17 7.42 -0.86
CA ALA A 27 -4.53 8.83 -0.94
C ALA A 27 -4.24 9.45 -2.29
N GLY A 28 -3.21 9.00 -2.97
CA GLY A 28 -2.83 9.57 -4.26
C GLY A 28 -3.39 8.87 -5.47
N GLY A 29 -4.20 7.85 -5.30
CA GLY A 29 -4.76 7.14 -6.45
C GLY A 29 -4.96 5.68 -6.15
N PHE A 30 -4.83 4.85 -7.20
CA PHE A 30 -5.00 3.41 -7.06
C PHE A 30 -3.71 2.72 -7.47
N TYR A 31 -3.37 1.65 -6.77
CA TYR A 31 -2.13 0.93 -7.01
C TYR A 31 -2.39 -0.56 -7.05
N LYS A 32 -1.83 -1.21 -8.03
CA LYS A 32 -1.93 -2.66 -8.17
C LYS A 32 -0.67 -3.30 -7.65
N VAL A 33 -0.84 -4.36 -6.86
CA VAL A 33 0.28 -5.06 -6.27
C VAL A 33 0.79 -6.09 -7.27
N ASP A 34 2.03 -5.90 -7.73
CA ASP A 34 2.63 -6.81 -8.71
C ASP A 34 3.40 -7.94 -8.05
N ARG A 35 4.03 -7.65 -6.92
CA ARG A 35 4.80 -8.65 -6.17
C ARG A 35 4.79 -8.27 -4.70
N TYR A 36 4.99 -9.25 -3.85
CA TYR A 36 5.13 -8.99 -2.43
C TYR A 36 6.16 -9.97 -1.86
N ASP A 37 7.13 -9.42 -1.15
CA ASP A 37 8.18 -10.20 -0.50
C ASP A 37 7.91 -10.13 1.00
N VAL A 38 7.40 -11.23 1.55
CA VAL A 38 7.00 -11.24 2.95
C VAL A 38 8.19 -11.12 3.89
N GLU A 39 9.33 -11.63 3.50
CA GLU A 39 10.49 -11.60 4.39
C GLU A 39 11.08 -10.23 4.51
N ARG A 40 11.12 -9.50 3.42
CA ARG A 40 11.65 -8.14 3.44
C ARG A 40 10.57 -7.10 3.66
N ASP A 41 9.30 -7.53 3.64
CA ASP A 41 8.14 -6.64 3.80
C ASP A 41 8.17 -5.54 2.76
N LEU A 42 8.28 -5.96 1.51
CA LEU A 42 8.30 -5.06 0.36
C LEU A 42 7.20 -5.44 -0.62
N ALA A 43 6.56 -4.46 -1.19
CA ALA A 43 5.56 -4.67 -2.22
C ALA A 43 5.93 -3.84 -3.44
N TRP A 44 5.93 -4.47 -4.61
CA TRP A 44 6.14 -3.78 -5.86
C TRP A 44 4.77 -3.46 -6.40
N VAL A 45 4.50 -2.18 -6.56
CA VAL A 45 3.18 -1.74 -6.99
C VAL A 45 3.30 -0.78 -8.16
N HIS A 46 2.26 -0.69 -8.95
CA HIS A 46 2.22 0.30 -10.00
C HIS A 46 0.85 0.97 -10.02
N ARG A 47 0.82 2.17 -10.53
CA ARG A 47 -0.40 2.95 -10.67
C ARG A 47 -0.92 2.74 -12.10
N PRO A 48 -2.06 2.03 -12.26
CA PRO A 48 -2.53 1.71 -13.60
C PRO A 48 -2.82 2.93 -14.46
N LYS A 49 -3.16 4.04 -13.82
CA LYS A 49 -3.50 5.24 -14.54
C LYS A 49 -2.39 5.71 -15.47
N ASP A 50 -1.16 5.65 -15.01
CA ASP A 50 -0.03 6.16 -15.79
C ASP A 50 1.18 5.25 -15.79
N GLY A 51 1.07 4.09 -15.13
CA GLY A 51 2.19 3.15 -15.11
C GLY A 51 3.29 3.47 -14.14
N TRP A 52 3.12 4.49 -13.30
CA TRP A 52 4.14 4.84 -12.32
C TRP A 52 4.34 3.70 -11.35
N LYS A 53 5.59 3.34 -11.11
CA LYS A 53 5.95 2.20 -10.28
C LYS A 53 6.69 2.64 -9.05
N CYS A 54 6.53 1.87 -7.97
CA CYS A 54 7.35 2.09 -6.80
C CYS A 54 7.49 0.80 -6.01
N CYS A 55 8.49 0.77 -5.16
CA CYS A 55 8.69 -0.30 -4.21
C CYS A 55 8.22 0.24 -2.87
N ALA A 56 7.16 -0.33 -2.34
CA ALA A 56 6.57 0.12 -1.09
C ALA A 56 7.18 -0.65 0.07
N HIS A 57 7.68 0.08 1.04
CA HIS A 57 8.34 -0.49 2.22
C HIS A 57 7.39 -0.50 3.38
N GLY A 58 7.19 -1.67 3.96
CA GLY A 58 6.27 -1.82 5.09
C GLY A 58 4.82 -1.67 4.68
N PRO A 59 4.39 -2.35 3.59
CA PRO A 59 3.01 -2.18 3.14
C PRO A 59 2.04 -2.85 4.10
N ALA A 60 0.88 -2.25 4.23
CA ALA A 60 -0.16 -2.80 5.08
C ALA A 60 -1.51 -2.33 4.57
N LEU A 61 -2.53 -3.08 4.92
CA LEU A 61 -3.89 -2.72 4.55
C LEU A 61 -4.56 -2.05 5.75
N TYR A 62 -5.31 -1.02 5.48
CA TYR A 62 -6.00 -0.26 6.51
C TYR A 62 -7.47 -0.10 6.15
N ASP A 63 -8.31 -0.19 7.16
CA ASP A 63 -9.72 0.10 7.00
C ASP A 63 -9.90 1.59 7.30
N VAL A 64 -10.18 2.34 6.27
CA VAL A 64 -10.29 3.79 6.38
C VAL A 64 -11.75 4.17 6.30
N PRO A 65 -12.31 4.76 7.35
CA PRO A 65 -13.73 5.13 7.35
C PRO A 65 -14.09 5.99 6.15
N GLY A 66 -15.14 5.60 5.48
CA GLY A 66 -15.62 6.34 4.33
C GLY A 66 -14.92 6.03 3.04
N ARG A 67 -13.85 5.27 3.08
CA ARG A 67 -13.08 4.95 1.88
C ARG A 67 -12.82 3.47 1.68
N GLY A 68 -13.08 2.67 2.69
CA GLY A 68 -12.86 1.24 2.58
C GLY A 68 -11.42 0.86 2.88
N ILE A 69 -10.96 -0.18 2.23
CA ILE A 69 -9.63 -0.71 2.52
C ILE A 69 -8.61 -0.03 1.63
N GLU A 70 -7.59 0.53 2.25
CA GLU A 70 -6.50 1.20 1.53
C GLU A 70 -5.20 0.49 1.77
N LEU A 71 -4.33 0.55 0.78
CA LEU A 71 -2.96 0.08 0.91
C LEU A 71 -2.09 1.27 1.27
N GLN A 72 -1.37 1.16 2.38
CA GLN A 72 -0.47 2.22 2.81
C GLN A 72 0.89 1.61 3.09
N TRP A 73 1.92 2.44 3.10
CA TRP A 73 3.27 1.97 3.38
C TRP A 73 4.06 3.07 4.07
N ASN A 74 5.17 2.67 4.67
CA ASN A 74 5.97 3.61 5.44
C ASN A 74 6.69 4.61 4.54
N TYR A 75 7.31 4.12 3.49
CA TYR A 75 7.94 4.97 2.50
C TYR A 75 8.11 4.16 1.22
N SER A 76 8.42 4.83 0.15
CA SER A 76 8.57 4.14 -1.13
C SER A 76 9.74 4.73 -1.90
N THR A 77 10.27 3.90 -2.79
CA THR A 77 11.24 4.35 -3.77
C THR A 77 10.50 4.35 -5.08
N GLY A 78 10.13 5.51 -5.54
CA GLY A 78 9.27 5.60 -6.69
C GLY A 78 10.06 5.76 -7.97
N GLY A 79 9.72 5.00 -8.99
CA GLY A 79 10.28 5.17 -10.31
C GLY A 79 11.73 4.86 -10.45
N GLN A 80 12.53 5.19 -9.49
CA GLN A 80 13.93 4.91 -9.48
C GLN A 80 14.25 4.29 -8.16
N PHE A 81 14.79 3.12 -8.16
CA PHE A 81 15.11 2.48 -6.92
C PHE A 81 16.49 1.92 -6.97
N SER A 82 17.06 1.77 -5.81
CA SER A 82 18.33 1.13 -5.74
C SER A 82 18.11 -0.38 -5.75
N ALA A 83 19.05 -1.07 -6.26
CA ALA A 83 18.99 -2.52 -6.28
C ALA A 83 19.03 -3.09 -4.89
N ASP A 84 19.49 -2.32 -3.93
CA ASP A 84 19.56 -2.81 -2.56
C ASP A 84 18.20 -2.99 -1.96
N ASP A 85 17.29 -2.12 -2.32
CA ASP A 85 15.95 -2.12 -1.70
C ASP A 85 14.92 -2.85 -2.52
N CYS A 86 15.05 -2.82 -3.82
CA CYS A 86 14.05 -3.38 -4.70
C CYS A 86 14.69 -4.17 -5.81
N ASP A 87 13.93 -5.10 -6.33
CA ASP A 87 14.38 -5.90 -7.43
C ASP A 87 14.40 -5.04 -8.69
N GLU A 88 15.55 -4.93 -9.31
CA GLU A 88 15.67 -4.08 -10.47
C GLU A 88 15.06 -4.67 -11.73
N ARG A 89 14.60 -5.88 -11.67
CA ARG A 89 13.98 -6.49 -12.83
C ARG A 89 12.55 -6.07 -13.04
N TRP A 90 12.05 -5.28 -12.20
CA TRP A 90 10.68 -4.85 -12.27
C TRP A 90 10.26 -4.08 -13.54
#